data_fbe9d969fccc3c6173c91d96a02d755c
#
_entry.id   fbe9d969fccc3c6173c91d96a02d755c
#
_cell.length_a   1.000
_cell.length_b   1.000
_cell.length_c   1.000
_cell.angle_alpha   90.00
_cell.angle_beta   90.00
_cell.angle_gamma   90.00
#
_symmetry.space_group_name_H-M   'P 1'
#
loop_
_entity.id
_entity.type
_entity.pdbx_description
1 polymer ?
#
loop_
_entity_poly.entity_id
_entity_poly.type
_entity_poly.pdbx_seq_one_letter_code
_entity_poly.pdbx_strand_id
1 'polypeptide(L)'
;MRPDDSTLDQADLAVIERRAHRLLDQADAWNRFPVPIDDLLAAARVKVAPHSLFDPVQLVAYLRGKASSAANSVKSAIAKVLGLYDAEESLIHVDGSVVPARQNFLKLHETGHHDIPTHKKMFRFFQDCEKTLAPEIADRFEREANNFARYALFKGDGFMRCAADHPFEIRTPMKLAKKFGASVYASAREFARTNPRACAVYVLEPPQYVAGHGYQCEVRRVEVSSTFGAMFSLPVAGAIVPGHPIAPLLPIGRKMTKPTSFTLSDRNGVRHECVGEAFDTSYNVLVLIYPVKALATAVLMPAA
;
A
#
# COMPACT_ATOMS: atom_id res chain seq x y z
N MET A 1 -2.94 9.96 11.02
CA MET A 1 -3.20 8.90 9.97
C MET A 1 -1.92 8.17 9.61
N ARG A 2 -1.98 6.88 9.29
CA ARG A 2 -0.83 6.15 8.71
C ARG A 2 -0.81 6.46 7.21
N PRO A 3 0.32 6.92 6.62
CA PRO A 3 0.37 7.42 5.24
C PRO A 3 -0.08 6.44 4.15
N ASP A 4 -0.11 5.14 4.46
CA ASP A 4 -0.45 4.05 3.56
C ASP A 4 -1.75 3.33 3.96
N ASP A 5 -2.61 4.00 4.75
CA ASP A 5 -3.94 3.49 5.09
C ASP A 5 -4.82 3.45 3.83
N SER A 6 -5.49 2.32 3.64
CA SER A 6 -6.40 2.05 2.52
C SER A 6 -7.71 1.42 3.00
N THR A 7 -8.05 1.62 4.28
CA THR A 7 -9.28 1.07 4.87
C THR A 7 -10.48 1.88 4.41
N LEU A 8 -11.37 1.26 3.63
CA LEU A 8 -12.64 1.82 3.15
C LEU A 8 -13.71 0.74 3.23
N ASP A 9 -14.96 1.14 3.19
CA ASP A 9 -16.07 0.19 3.06
C ASP A 9 -16.14 -0.44 1.66
N GLN A 10 -16.86 -1.54 1.54
CA GLN A 10 -16.91 -2.33 0.30
C GLN A 10 -17.56 -1.57 -0.86
N ALA A 11 -18.51 -0.69 -0.58
CA ALA A 11 -19.18 0.09 -1.61
C ALA A 11 -18.25 1.15 -2.20
N ASP A 12 -17.50 1.85 -1.35
CA ASP A 12 -16.49 2.82 -1.76
C ASP A 12 -15.37 2.13 -2.56
N LEU A 13 -14.87 0.98 -2.06
CA LEU A 13 -13.85 0.19 -2.79
C LEU A 13 -14.31 -0.17 -4.20
N ALA A 14 -15.55 -0.63 -4.38
CA ALA A 14 -16.09 -1.00 -5.69
C ALA A 14 -16.20 0.21 -6.64
N VAL A 15 -16.47 1.40 -6.12
CA VAL A 15 -16.48 2.64 -6.93
C VAL A 15 -15.07 2.97 -7.41
N ILE A 16 -14.10 2.96 -6.50
CA ILE A 16 -12.70 3.28 -6.81
C ILE A 16 -12.10 2.26 -7.79
N GLU A 17 -12.39 0.98 -7.58
CA GLU A 17 -11.94 -0.10 -8.46
C GLU A 17 -12.42 0.11 -9.89
N ARG A 18 -13.72 0.36 -10.10
CA ARG A 18 -14.27 0.65 -11.44
C ARG A 18 -13.61 1.84 -12.11
N ARG A 19 -13.20 2.86 -11.35
CA ARG A 19 -12.46 4.01 -11.89
C ARG A 19 -11.06 3.62 -12.36
N ALA A 20 -10.33 2.90 -11.53
CA ALA A 20 -9.00 2.41 -11.89
C ALA A 20 -9.06 1.46 -13.11
N HIS A 21 -10.05 0.58 -13.18
CA HIS A 21 -10.28 -0.32 -14.33
C HIS A 21 -10.54 0.47 -15.61
N ARG A 22 -11.43 1.48 -15.55
CA ARG A 22 -11.68 2.34 -16.71
C ARG A 22 -10.39 3.01 -17.20
N LEU A 23 -9.51 3.46 -16.31
CA LEU A 23 -8.22 4.05 -16.70
C LEU A 23 -7.31 3.00 -17.36
N LEU A 24 -7.29 1.77 -16.84
CA LEU A 24 -6.55 0.66 -17.46
C LEU A 24 -7.09 0.32 -18.87
N ASP A 25 -8.42 0.35 -19.05
CA ASP A 25 -9.07 0.15 -20.37
C ASP A 25 -8.67 1.26 -21.36
N GLN A 26 -8.75 2.52 -20.93
CA GLN A 26 -8.43 3.68 -21.76
C GLN A 26 -6.96 3.70 -22.22
N ALA A 27 -6.05 3.16 -21.42
CA ALA A 27 -4.63 3.08 -21.71
C ALA A 27 -4.21 1.77 -22.37
N ASP A 28 -5.15 0.84 -22.63
CA ASP A 28 -4.87 -0.53 -23.10
C ASP A 28 -3.75 -1.20 -22.26
N ALA A 29 -3.87 -1.10 -20.94
CA ALA A 29 -2.77 -1.43 -20.02
C ALA A 29 -2.85 -2.85 -19.44
N TRP A 30 -3.96 -3.59 -19.63
CA TRP A 30 -4.22 -4.85 -18.93
C TRP A 30 -3.13 -5.93 -19.12
N ASN A 31 -2.62 -6.09 -20.33
CA ASN A 31 -1.65 -7.13 -20.66
C ASN A 31 -0.20 -6.62 -20.75
N ARG A 32 0.05 -5.39 -20.34
CA ARG A 32 1.36 -4.74 -20.44
C ARG A 32 2.07 -4.70 -19.09
N PHE A 33 3.28 -5.29 -19.01
CA PHE A 33 4.08 -5.38 -17.79
C PHE A 33 5.52 -4.89 -18.04
N PRO A 34 6.10 -4.12 -17.12
CA PRO A 34 5.46 -3.50 -15.97
C PRO A 34 4.31 -2.59 -16.39
N VAL A 35 3.49 -2.15 -15.42
CA VAL A 35 2.37 -1.25 -15.70
C VAL A 35 2.87 0.01 -16.42
N PRO A 36 2.28 0.37 -17.59
CA PRO A 36 2.75 1.51 -18.38
C PRO A 36 2.25 2.84 -17.78
N ILE A 37 2.95 3.33 -16.77
CA ILE A 37 2.53 4.49 -15.96
C ILE A 37 2.30 5.72 -16.82
N ASP A 38 3.20 6.02 -17.76
CA ASP A 38 3.10 7.23 -18.58
C ASP A 38 1.88 7.19 -19.52
N ASP A 39 1.49 6.01 -20.01
CA ASP A 39 0.26 5.86 -20.82
C ASP A 39 -1.00 6.01 -19.96
N LEU A 40 -0.97 5.53 -18.70
CA LEU A 40 -2.05 5.78 -17.75
C LEU A 40 -2.21 7.27 -17.43
N LEU A 41 -1.11 7.98 -17.24
CA LEU A 41 -1.12 9.43 -17.03
C LEU A 41 -1.67 10.16 -18.25
N ALA A 42 -1.24 9.77 -19.45
CA ALA A 42 -1.74 10.34 -20.71
C ALA A 42 -3.25 10.11 -20.88
N ALA A 43 -3.74 8.89 -20.60
CA ALA A 43 -5.16 8.56 -20.65
C ALA A 43 -5.97 9.37 -19.63
N ALA A 44 -5.43 9.59 -18.42
CA ALA A 44 -6.02 10.45 -17.41
C ALA A 44 -5.92 11.95 -17.72
N ARG A 45 -5.18 12.34 -18.77
CA ARG A 45 -4.88 13.74 -19.11
C ARG A 45 -4.16 14.49 -17.99
N VAL A 46 -3.24 13.83 -17.33
CA VAL A 46 -2.39 14.36 -16.27
C VAL A 46 -0.94 14.32 -16.72
N LYS A 47 -0.15 15.33 -16.37
CA LYS A 47 1.27 15.40 -16.70
C LYS A 47 2.11 15.43 -15.45
N VAL A 48 3.29 14.84 -15.52
CA VAL A 48 4.31 15.04 -14.49
C VAL A 48 5.02 16.35 -14.75
N ALA A 49 5.15 17.19 -13.73
CA ALA A 49 5.84 18.46 -13.83
C ALA A 49 7.31 18.24 -14.23
N PRO A 50 7.85 18.95 -15.22
CA PRO A 50 9.23 18.80 -15.68
C PRO A 50 10.23 19.19 -14.60
N HIS A 51 9.83 20.08 -13.69
CA HIS A 51 10.60 20.49 -12.52
C HIS A 51 9.77 20.24 -11.26
N SER A 52 10.26 19.41 -10.38
CA SER A 52 9.54 19.05 -9.17
C SER A 52 9.57 20.18 -8.14
N LEU A 53 8.44 20.51 -7.53
CA LEU A 53 8.36 21.42 -6.40
C LEU A 53 9.06 20.88 -5.14
N PHE A 54 9.50 19.63 -5.14
CA PHE A 54 10.36 19.05 -4.09
C PHE A 54 11.82 19.53 -4.21
N ASP A 55 12.22 20.09 -5.37
CA ASP A 55 13.46 20.83 -5.50
C ASP A 55 13.31 22.20 -4.82
N PRO A 56 14.15 22.55 -3.82
CA PRO A 56 14.05 23.81 -3.09
C PRO A 56 14.13 25.05 -3.99
N VAL A 57 14.93 25.01 -5.07
CA VAL A 57 15.07 26.13 -6.01
C VAL A 57 13.77 26.32 -6.81
N GLN A 58 13.19 25.22 -7.30
CA GLN A 58 11.93 25.24 -8.03
C GLN A 58 10.75 25.64 -7.15
N LEU A 59 10.74 25.17 -5.89
CA LEU A 59 9.75 25.57 -4.90
C LEU A 59 9.78 27.07 -4.67
N VAL A 60 10.95 27.68 -4.46
CA VAL A 60 11.08 29.12 -4.26
C VAL A 60 10.61 29.88 -5.49
N ALA A 61 10.95 29.42 -6.70
CA ALA A 61 10.52 30.06 -7.96
C ALA A 61 8.99 30.00 -8.11
N TYR A 62 8.38 28.85 -7.85
CA TYR A 62 6.92 28.65 -7.87
C TYR A 62 6.20 29.54 -6.85
N LEU A 63 6.71 29.59 -5.60
CA LEU A 63 6.08 30.38 -4.53
C LEU A 63 6.13 31.89 -4.76
N ARG A 64 7.14 32.37 -5.50
CA ARG A 64 7.24 33.80 -5.90
C ARG A 64 6.12 34.22 -6.85
N GLY A 65 5.57 33.29 -7.63
CA GLY A 65 4.48 33.52 -8.58
C GLY A 65 3.07 33.35 -8.00
N LYS A 66 2.93 32.89 -6.76
CA LYS A 66 1.62 32.61 -6.11
C LYS A 66 1.34 33.59 -4.98
N ALA A 67 0.05 33.85 -4.71
CA ALA A 67 -0.37 34.64 -3.55
C ALA A 67 0.09 34.02 -2.22
N SER A 68 0.32 34.82 -1.19
CA SER A 68 0.93 34.38 0.08
C SER A 68 0.16 33.25 0.78
N SER A 69 -1.16 33.20 0.68
CA SER A 69 -2.00 32.14 1.24
C SER A 69 -1.79 30.80 0.55
N ALA A 70 -1.74 30.79 -0.80
CA ALA A 70 -1.45 29.60 -1.58
C ALA A 70 -0.01 29.08 -1.33
N ALA A 71 0.96 29.98 -1.16
CA ALA A 71 2.35 29.64 -0.86
C ALA A 71 2.49 28.88 0.46
N ASN A 72 1.76 29.26 1.51
CA ASN A 72 1.80 28.59 2.82
C ASN A 72 1.15 27.21 2.77
N SER A 73 0.05 27.06 2.03
CA SER A 73 -0.62 25.77 1.83
C SER A 73 0.28 24.77 1.09
N VAL A 74 0.97 25.22 0.03
CA VAL A 74 1.93 24.41 -0.73
C VAL A 74 3.11 23.99 0.14
N LYS A 75 3.71 24.88 0.93
CA LYS A 75 4.79 24.55 1.86
C LYS A 75 4.37 23.48 2.88
N SER A 76 3.16 23.59 3.44
CA SER A 76 2.63 22.63 4.40
C SER A 76 2.36 21.26 3.75
N ALA A 77 1.89 21.23 2.51
CA ALA A 77 1.66 20.02 1.75
C ALA A 77 2.98 19.31 1.43
N ILE A 78 3.96 20.03 0.88
CA ILE A 78 5.29 19.48 0.52
C ILE A 78 6.03 18.89 1.72
N ALA A 79 5.91 19.51 2.90
CA ALA A 79 6.57 19.02 4.11
C ALA A 79 6.06 17.65 4.59
N LYS A 80 4.89 17.21 4.14
CA LYS A 80 4.22 15.99 4.64
C LYS A 80 4.10 14.87 3.60
N VAL A 81 4.34 15.14 2.31
CA VAL A 81 4.02 14.22 1.21
C VAL A 81 5.17 14.15 0.22
N LEU A 82 5.33 13.03 -0.45
CA LEU A 82 6.34 12.82 -1.50
C LEU A 82 5.76 13.01 -2.91
N GLY A 83 4.48 13.36 -3.02
CA GLY A 83 3.76 13.68 -4.23
C GLY A 83 2.78 14.83 -3.97
N LEU A 84 2.45 15.61 -4.99
CA LEU A 84 1.49 16.69 -4.94
C LEU A 84 0.78 16.81 -6.28
N TYR A 85 -0.55 16.88 -6.25
CA TYR A 85 -1.39 17.15 -7.41
C TYR A 85 -1.79 18.63 -7.46
N ASP A 86 -1.47 19.30 -8.58
CA ASP A 86 -1.97 20.62 -8.91
C ASP A 86 -3.24 20.49 -9.75
N ALA A 87 -4.40 20.82 -9.15
CA ALA A 87 -5.70 20.64 -9.76
C ALA A 87 -6.01 21.69 -10.85
N GLU A 88 -5.36 22.86 -10.80
CA GLU A 88 -5.51 23.93 -11.80
C GLU A 88 -4.83 23.55 -13.11
N GLU A 89 -3.58 23.15 -13.03
CA GLU A 89 -2.76 22.81 -14.20
C GLU A 89 -2.83 21.33 -14.58
N SER A 90 -3.48 20.48 -13.78
CA SER A 90 -3.49 19.02 -13.92
C SER A 90 -2.07 18.43 -13.98
N LEU A 91 -1.21 18.93 -13.09
CA LEU A 91 0.18 18.51 -12.95
C LEU A 91 0.40 17.69 -11.69
N ILE A 92 1.27 16.70 -11.79
CA ILE A 92 1.75 15.92 -10.67
C ILE A 92 3.21 16.27 -10.40
N HIS A 93 3.51 16.65 -9.16
CA HIS A 93 4.87 16.81 -8.68
C HIS A 93 5.24 15.58 -7.85
N VAL A 94 6.34 14.92 -8.20
CA VAL A 94 6.85 13.73 -7.49
C VAL A 94 8.27 14.00 -7.06
N ASP A 95 8.62 13.58 -5.84
CA ASP A 95 9.99 13.62 -5.36
C ASP A 95 10.84 12.63 -6.17
N GLY A 96 11.76 13.17 -6.99
CA GLY A 96 12.67 12.39 -7.84
C GLY A 96 13.71 11.61 -7.06
N SER A 97 13.92 11.88 -5.77
CA SER A 97 14.88 11.16 -4.92
C SER A 97 14.39 9.78 -4.49
N VAL A 98 13.06 9.52 -4.55
CA VAL A 98 12.51 8.22 -4.17
C VAL A 98 12.70 7.18 -5.27
N VAL A 99 12.78 5.91 -4.86
CA VAL A 99 12.99 4.80 -5.80
C VAL A 99 11.87 4.68 -6.83
N PRO A 100 12.15 4.23 -8.08
CA PRO A 100 11.18 4.22 -9.19
C PRO A 100 9.83 3.53 -8.86
N ALA A 101 9.87 2.39 -8.18
CA ALA A 101 8.65 1.67 -7.79
C ALA A 101 7.75 2.49 -6.86
N ARG A 102 8.32 3.35 -6.02
CA ARG A 102 7.56 4.27 -5.18
C ARG A 102 7.05 5.47 -5.99
N GLN A 103 7.85 5.98 -6.93
CA GLN A 103 7.38 7.02 -7.86
C GLN A 103 6.17 6.55 -8.66
N ASN A 104 6.17 5.29 -9.15
CA ASN A 104 5.03 4.71 -9.86
C ASN A 104 3.75 4.76 -9.01
N PHE A 105 3.84 4.34 -7.75
CA PHE A 105 2.70 4.40 -6.84
C PHE A 105 2.23 5.84 -6.58
N LEU A 106 3.17 6.77 -6.34
CA LEU A 106 2.85 8.18 -6.11
C LEU A 106 2.16 8.82 -7.32
N LYS A 107 2.67 8.59 -8.53
CA LYS A 107 2.04 9.08 -9.77
C LYS A 107 0.60 8.60 -9.88
N LEU A 108 0.34 7.32 -9.61
CA LEU A 108 -1.01 6.77 -9.65
C LEU A 108 -1.89 7.28 -8.50
N HIS A 109 -1.32 7.55 -7.33
CA HIS A 109 -2.01 8.14 -6.19
C HIS A 109 -2.52 9.56 -6.53
N GLU A 110 -1.63 10.41 -7.04
CA GLU A 110 -1.99 11.76 -7.47
C GLU A 110 -2.98 11.74 -8.66
N THR A 111 -2.85 10.73 -9.55
CA THR A 111 -3.85 10.49 -10.61
C THR A 111 -5.21 10.14 -10.01
N GLY A 112 -5.26 9.42 -8.89
CA GLY A 112 -6.49 9.16 -8.15
C GLY A 112 -7.16 10.45 -7.68
N HIS A 113 -6.41 11.39 -7.13
CA HIS A 113 -6.94 12.71 -6.77
C HIS A 113 -7.47 13.48 -7.98
N HIS A 114 -6.88 13.32 -9.15
CA HIS A 114 -7.37 13.92 -10.39
C HIS A 114 -8.65 13.24 -10.91
N ASP A 115 -8.69 11.89 -10.93
CA ASP A 115 -9.80 11.12 -11.52
C ASP A 115 -11.07 11.13 -10.66
N ILE A 116 -10.93 11.16 -9.33
CA ILE A 116 -12.08 11.13 -8.41
C ILE A 116 -12.72 12.52 -8.37
N PRO A 117 -14.00 12.68 -8.84
CA PRO A 117 -14.59 14.01 -9.03
C PRO A 117 -14.74 14.83 -7.75
N THR A 118 -15.00 14.17 -6.62
CA THR A 118 -15.11 14.82 -5.31
C THR A 118 -13.79 15.44 -4.90
N HIS A 119 -12.66 14.75 -5.10
CA HIS A 119 -11.33 15.27 -4.81
C HIS A 119 -11.01 16.48 -5.68
N LYS A 120 -11.18 16.37 -6.99
CA LYS A 120 -10.89 17.45 -7.94
C LYS A 120 -11.68 18.72 -7.65
N LYS A 121 -12.97 18.59 -7.30
CA LYS A 121 -13.83 19.72 -6.94
C LYS A 121 -13.37 20.37 -5.62
N MET A 122 -13.07 19.56 -4.62
CA MET A 122 -12.66 20.05 -3.31
C MET A 122 -11.27 20.70 -3.37
N PHE A 123 -10.29 20.11 -4.05
CA PHE A 123 -8.97 20.72 -4.19
C PHE A 123 -9.05 22.09 -4.90
N ARG A 124 -9.82 22.22 -5.96
CA ARG A 124 -10.06 23.53 -6.60
C ARG A 124 -10.70 24.53 -5.64
N PHE A 125 -11.73 24.10 -4.92
CA PHE A 125 -12.42 24.97 -3.96
C PHE A 125 -11.47 25.46 -2.84
N PHE A 126 -10.57 24.61 -2.35
CA PHE A 126 -9.63 24.99 -1.28
C PHE A 126 -8.40 25.75 -1.78
N GLN A 127 -8.07 25.66 -3.06
CA GLN A 127 -7.07 26.57 -3.67
C GLN A 127 -7.56 28.01 -3.68
N ASP A 128 -8.88 28.21 -3.83
CA ASP A 128 -9.52 29.53 -3.86
C ASP A 128 -9.90 30.07 -2.47
N CYS A 129 -9.83 29.24 -1.43
CA CYS A 129 -10.25 29.59 -0.07
C CYS A 129 -9.13 29.37 0.95
N GLU A 130 -9.04 30.23 1.97
CA GLU A 130 -8.12 30.05 3.12
C GLU A 130 -8.52 28.87 4.04
N LYS A 131 -9.64 28.18 3.76
CA LYS A 131 -10.14 27.06 4.56
C LYS A 131 -9.39 25.77 4.21
N THR A 132 -9.03 25.01 5.22
CA THR A 132 -8.46 23.67 5.07
C THR A 132 -9.56 22.60 5.15
N LEU A 133 -9.36 21.46 4.43
CA LEU A 133 -10.22 20.30 4.57
C LEU A 133 -10.27 19.83 6.03
N ALA A 134 -11.46 19.42 6.49
CA ALA A 134 -11.59 18.73 7.77
C ALA A 134 -10.71 17.47 7.76
N PRO A 135 -10.00 17.16 8.85
CA PRO A 135 -9.04 16.03 8.90
C PRO A 135 -9.65 14.69 8.45
N GLU A 136 -10.90 14.42 8.80
CA GLU A 136 -11.61 13.19 8.46
C GLU A 136 -11.83 13.06 6.94
N ILE A 137 -12.14 14.18 6.27
CA ILE A 137 -12.34 14.23 4.82
C ILE A 137 -10.99 14.07 4.11
N ALA A 138 -9.96 14.75 4.60
CA ALA A 138 -8.60 14.58 4.07
C ALA A 138 -8.13 13.14 4.18
N ASP A 139 -8.33 12.50 5.34
CA ASP A 139 -7.99 11.10 5.58
C ASP A 139 -8.74 10.14 4.65
N ARG A 140 -10.03 10.41 4.39
CA ARG A 140 -10.82 9.62 3.45
C ARG A 140 -10.27 9.74 2.03
N PHE A 141 -9.97 10.95 1.57
CA PHE A 141 -9.41 11.20 0.25
C PHE A 141 -8.08 10.47 0.03
N GLU A 142 -7.21 10.48 1.04
CA GLU A 142 -5.96 9.73 1.00
C GLU A 142 -6.18 8.22 0.87
N ARG A 143 -7.16 7.66 1.61
CA ARG A 143 -7.52 6.23 1.49
C ARG A 143 -8.11 5.89 0.13
N GLU A 144 -8.93 6.76 -0.43
CA GLU A 144 -9.50 6.59 -1.77
C GLU A 144 -8.40 6.63 -2.84
N ALA A 145 -7.47 7.59 -2.79
CA ALA A 145 -6.34 7.70 -3.70
C ALA A 145 -5.36 6.51 -3.56
N ASN A 146 -5.10 6.05 -2.34
CA ASN A 146 -4.29 4.85 -2.08
C ASN A 146 -4.90 3.60 -2.72
N ASN A 147 -6.23 3.42 -2.64
CA ASN A 147 -6.92 2.31 -3.29
C ASN A 147 -6.95 2.44 -4.82
N PHE A 148 -7.15 3.65 -5.34
CA PHE A 148 -7.07 3.90 -6.78
C PHE A 148 -5.70 3.50 -7.32
N ALA A 149 -4.62 3.98 -6.70
CA ALA A 149 -3.25 3.63 -7.08
C ALA A 149 -3.00 2.12 -7.00
N ARG A 150 -3.49 1.46 -5.97
CA ARG A 150 -3.40 0.02 -5.78
C ARG A 150 -4.09 -0.74 -6.90
N TYR A 151 -5.36 -0.44 -7.20
CA TYR A 151 -6.12 -1.12 -8.27
C TYR A 151 -5.51 -0.88 -9.65
N ALA A 152 -5.03 0.31 -9.94
CA ALA A 152 -4.35 0.60 -11.19
C ALA A 152 -3.00 -0.13 -11.31
N LEU A 153 -2.18 -0.12 -10.24
CA LEU A 153 -0.86 -0.73 -10.23
C LEU A 153 -0.91 -2.26 -10.29
N PHE A 154 -1.85 -2.88 -9.57
CA PHE A 154 -1.99 -4.34 -9.50
C PHE A 154 -3.05 -4.90 -10.45
N LYS A 155 -3.71 -4.03 -11.22
CA LYS A 155 -4.71 -4.39 -12.24
C LYS A 155 -5.87 -5.20 -11.65
N GLY A 156 -6.49 -4.67 -10.59
CA GLY A 156 -7.56 -5.36 -9.89
C GLY A 156 -7.12 -6.73 -9.39
N ASP A 157 -7.76 -7.80 -9.87
CA ASP A 157 -7.44 -9.19 -9.56
C ASP A 157 -6.23 -9.76 -10.33
N GLY A 158 -5.63 -8.98 -11.24
CA GLY A 158 -4.51 -9.40 -12.09
C GLY A 158 -3.30 -9.88 -11.29
N PHE A 159 -3.01 -9.22 -10.15
CA PHE A 159 -1.93 -9.64 -9.26
C PHE A 159 -2.18 -11.03 -8.66
N MET A 160 -3.39 -11.28 -8.16
CA MET A 160 -3.76 -12.56 -7.57
C MET A 160 -3.72 -13.69 -8.61
N ARG A 161 -4.24 -13.45 -9.82
CA ARG A 161 -4.16 -14.42 -10.92
C ARG A 161 -2.71 -14.77 -11.26
N CYS A 162 -1.81 -13.78 -11.35
CA CYS A 162 -0.38 -14.05 -11.53
C CYS A 162 0.23 -14.79 -10.33
N ALA A 163 -0.20 -14.51 -9.11
CA ALA A 163 0.30 -15.17 -7.91
C ALA A 163 -0.10 -16.65 -7.84
N ALA A 164 -1.26 -17.01 -8.38
CA ALA A 164 -1.75 -18.39 -8.41
C ALA A 164 -0.85 -19.32 -9.23
N ASP A 165 -0.10 -18.80 -10.20
CA ASP A 165 0.84 -19.55 -11.04
C ASP A 165 2.21 -19.77 -10.36
N HIS A 166 2.36 -19.34 -9.10
CA HIS A 166 3.62 -19.42 -8.37
C HIS A 166 3.47 -20.17 -7.03
N PRO A 167 4.57 -20.71 -6.48
CA PRO A 167 4.58 -21.27 -5.13
C PRO A 167 4.07 -20.25 -4.08
N PHE A 168 3.41 -20.77 -3.06
CA PHE A 168 2.94 -19.95 -1.95
C PHE A 168 4.09 -19.72 -0.95
N GLU A 169 4.90 -18.69 -1.20
CA GLU A 169 6.10 -18.34 -0.45
C GLU A 169 6.34 -16.82 -0.49
N ILE A 170 7.18 -16.30 0.42
CA ILE A 170 7.51 -14.86 0.47
C ILE A 170 8.23 -14.37 -0.81
N ARG A 171 8.88 -15.25 -1.56
CA ARG A 171 9.55 -14.89 -2.82
C ARG A 171 8.57 -14.56 -3.94
N THR A 172 7.37 -15.10 -3.90
CA THR A 172 6.34 -14.85 -4.93
C THR A 172 5.98 -13.37 -5.04
N PRO A 173 5.53 -12.68 -3.97
CA PRO A 173 5.29 -11.24 -4.07
C PRO A 173 6.54 -10.43 -4.42
N MET A 174 7.75 -10.89 -4.09
CA MET A 174 9.00 -10.24 -4.50
C MET A 174 9.22 -10.31 -6.02
N LYS A 175 8.96 -11.47 -6.64
CA LYS A 175 9.02 -11.63 -8.11
C LYS A 175 7.96 -10.78 -8.81
N LEU A 176 6.74 -10.81 -8.28
CA LEU A 176 5.62 -10.04 -8.83
C LEU A 176 5.81 -8.53 -8.68
N ALA A 177 6.49 -8.07 -7.63
CA ALA A 177 6.86 -6.66 -7.47
C ALA A 177 7.56 -6.14 -8.73
N LYS A 178 8.57 -6.87 -9.22
CA LYS A 178 9.29 -6.51 -10.45
C LYS A 178 8.39 -6.55 -11.67
N LYS A 179 7.55 -7.58 -11.80
CA LYS A 179 6.62 -7.73 -12.94
C LYS A 179 5.65 -6.55 -13.04
N PHE A 180 5.08 -6.10 -11.92
CA PHE A 180 4.11 -5.01 -11.89
C PHE A 180 4.73 -3.60 -11.81
N GLY A 181 6.03 -3.49 -11.56
CA GLY A 181 6.70 -2.19 -11.32
C GLY A 181 6.38 -1.61 -9.94
N ALA A 182 6.03 -2.47 -9.00
CA ALA A 182 5.67 -2.13 -7.62
C ALA A 182 6.83 -2.35 -6.65
N SER A 183 6.72 -1.81 -5.44
CA SER A 183 7.63 -2.14 -4.35
C SER A 183 7.35 -3.53 -3.78
N VAL A 184 8.38 -4.19 -3.23
CA VAL A 184 8.21 -5.47 -2.51
C VAL A 184 7.24 -5.32 -1.34
N TYR A 185 7.30 -4.19 -0.65
CA TYR A 185 6.37 -3.82 0.42
C TYR A 185 4.90 -3.85 -0.05
N ALA A 186 4.59 -3.13 -1.13
CA ALA A 186 3.23 -3.07 -1.66
C ALA A 186 2.75 -4.43 -2.18
N SER A 187 3.64 -5.18 -2.87
CA SER A 187 3.33 -6.49 -3.42
C SER A 187 3.09 -7.56 -2.35
N ALA A 188 3.85 -7.54 -1.25
CA ALA A 188 3.64 -8.47 -0.14
C ALA A 188 2.29 -8.21 0.56
N ARG A 189 1.91 -6.94 0.71
CA ARG A 189 0.59 -6.56 1.24
C ARG A 189 -0.54 -6.99 0.31
N GLU A 190 -0.40 -6.73 -0.99
CA GLU A 190 -1.39 -7.15 -1.99
C GLU A 190 -1.52 -8.67 -2.04
N PHE A 191 -0.42 -9.40 -1.93
CA PHE A 191 -0.41 -10.86 -1.87
C PHE A 191 -1.24 -11.41 -0.71
N ALA A 192 -1.12 -10.83 0.49
CA ALA A 192 -1.95 -11.24 1.62
C ALA A 192 -3.41 -10.83 1.42
N ARG A 193 -3.66 -9.58 1.06
CA ARG A 193 -4.99 -8.99 0.96
C ARG A 193 -5.89 -9.70 -0.03
N THR A 194 -5.36 -10.08 -1.19
CA THR A 194 -6.13 -10.67 -2.29
C THR A 194 -6.09 -12.19 -2.34
N ASN A 195 -5.32 -12.83 -1.45
CA ASN A 195 -5.16 -14.27 -1.48
C ASN A 195 -6.41 -15.00 -0.96
N PRO A 196 -6.92 -16.02 -1.67
CA PRO A 196 -8.03 -16.84 -1.19
C PRO A 196 -7.63 -17.78 -0.04
N ARG A 197 -6.33 -18.11 0.09
CA ARG A 197 -5.82 -18.92 1.19
C ARG A 197 -5.66 -18.08 2.45
N ALA A 198 -5.81 -18.71 3.62
CA ALA A 198 -5.55 -18.06 4.89
C ALA A 198 -4.06 -17.68 4.99
N CYS A 199 -3.76 -16.40 5.06
CA CYS A 199 -2.41 -15.88 5.27
C CYS A 199 -2.42 -14.47 5.86
N ALA A 200 -1.31 -14.10 6.48
CA ALA A 200 -1.04 -12.75 6.94
C ALA A 200 0.38 -12.31 6.59
N VAL A 201 0.54 -11.04 6.29
CA VAL A 201 1.85 -10.39 6.14
C VAL A 201 1.99 -9.34 7.24
N TYR A 202 2.99 -9.54 8.10
CA TYR A 202 3.42 -8.53 9.04
C TYR A 202 4.46 -7.64 8.38
N VAL A 203 4.27 -6.36 8.50
CA VAL A 203 5.27 -5.34 8.20
C VAL A 203 5.82 -4.83 9.51
N LEU A 204 7.09 -5.09 9.77
CA LEU A 204 7.77 -4.73 10.99
C LEU A 204 8.81 -3.66 10.72
N GLU A 205 9.06 -2.79 11.69
CA GLU A 205 10.23 -1.93 11.69
C GLU A 205 11.51 -2.79 11.81
N PRO A 206 12.67 -2.26 11.41
CA PRO A 206 13.94 -2.99 11.54
C PRO A 206 14.19 -3.49 12.96
N PRO A 207 14.80 -4.70 13.13
CA PRO A 207 15.08 -5.25 14.44
C PRO A 207 15.95 -4.32 15.29
N GLN A 208 15.54 -4.08 16.51
CA GLN A 208 16.30 -3.32 17.51
C GLN A 208 16.69 -4.23 18.66
N TYR A 209 17.95 -4.16 19.09
CA TYR A 209 18.41 -4.89 20.29
C TYR A 209 18.13 -4.04 21.51
N VAL A 210 17.38 -4.59 22.46
CA VAL A 210 17.08 -3.98 23.76
C VAL A 210 17.80 -4.76 24.85
N ALA A 211 18.68 -4.09 25.58
CA ALA A 211 19.47 -4.73 26.64
C ALA A 211 18.55 -5.43 27.68
N GLY A 212 18.87 -6.67 28.01
CA GLY A 212 18.05 -7.51 28.91
C GLY A 212 16.76 -8.08 28.31
N HIS A 213 16.37 -7.64 27.10
CA HIS A 213 15.11 -8.08 26.47
C HIS A 213 15.33 -8.74 25.10
N GLY A 214 16.54 -8.61 24.50
CA GLY A 214 16.86 -9.20 23.21
C GLY A 214 16.36 -8.38 22.00
N TYR A 215 16.30 -9.01 20.83
CA TYR A 215 15.82 -8.35 19.62
C TYR A 215 14.30 -8.19 19.61
N GLN A 216 13.85 -6.99 19.25
CA GLN A 216 12.43 -6.64 19.14
C GLN A 216 12.19 -5.93 17.81
N CYS A 217 10.98 -6.07 17.27
CA CYS A 217 10.52 -5.36 16.07
C CYS A 217 9.15 -4.77 16.32
N GLU A 218 8.99 -3.47 16.16
CA GLU A 218 7.67 -2.84 16.21
C GLU A 218 6.82 -3.27 15.02
N VAL A 219 5.53 -3.57 15.28
CA VAL A 219 4.56 -3.90 14.24
C VAL A 219 4.03 -2.60 13.63
N ARG A 220 4.50 -2.29 12.44
CA ARG A 220 4.00 -1.15 11.69
C ARG A 220 2.61 -1.43 11.12
N ARG A 221 2.40 -2.63 10.58
CA ARG A 221 1.14 -3.03 9.95
C ARG A 221 1.02 -4.56 9.86
N VAL A 222 -0.22 -5.04 9.83
CA VAL A 222 -0.55 -6.42 9.46
C VAL A 222 -1.59 -6.37 8.35
N GLU A 223 -1.33 -7.06 7.26
CA GLU A 223 -2.30 -7.31 6.19
C GLU A 223 -2.70 -8.77 6.23
N VAL A 224 -3.99 -9.04 6.09
CA VAL A 224 -4.51 -10.41 6.16
C VAL A 224 -5.44 -10.70 5.00
N SER A 225 -5.48 -11.97 4.61
CA SER A 225 -6.53 -12.46 3.74
C SER A 225 -7.88 -12.49 4.50
N SER A 226 -8.98 -12.42 3.76
CA SER A 226 -10.32 -12.54 4.36
C SER A 226 -10.48 -13.83 5.18
N THR A 227 -9.96 -14.94 4.65
CA THR A 227 -9.98 -16.26 5.30
C THR A 227 -9.19 -16.26 6.60
N PHE A 228 -8.00 -15.67 6.62
CA PHE A 228 -7.20 -15.57 7.85
C PHE A 228 -7.91 -14.69 8.88
N GLY A 229 -8.40 -13.53 8.47
CA GLY A 229 -9.11 -12.59 9.35
C GLY A 229 -10.41 -13.16 9.93
N ALA A 230 -11.08 -14.09 9.25
CA ALA A 230 -12.26 -14.77 9.77
C ALA A 230 -11.91 -15.78 10.90
N MET A 231 -10.74 -16.41 10.82
CA MET A 231 -10.34 -17.50 11.70
C MET A 231 -9.46 -17.08 12.87
N PHE A 232 -8.49 -16.20 12.63
CA PHE A 232 -7.51 -15.80 13.63
C PHE A 232 -7.80 -14.40 14.18
N SER A 233 -7.59 -14.22 15.47
CA SER A 233 -7.55 -12.88 16.05
C SER A 233 -6.30 -12.17 15.55
N LEU A 234 -6.47 -10.94 15.07
CA LEU A 234 -5.33 -10.12 14.69
C LEU A 234 -4.58 -9.70 15.95
N PRO A 235 -3.25 -9.75 15.94
CA PRO A 235 -2.49 -9.17 17.03
C PRO A 235 -2.76 -7.67 17.09
N VAL A 236 -3.02 -7.17 18.27
CA VAL A 236 -3.10 -5.74 18.54
C VAL A 236 -1.74 -5.11 18.21
N ALA A 237 -1.73 -3.87 17.72
CA ALA A 237 -0.52 -3.11 17.48
C ALA A 237 0.42 -3.18 18.70
N GLY A 238 1.65 -3.58 18.46
CA GLY A 238 2.65 -3.79 19.50
C GLY A 238 3.99 -4.18 18.87
N ALA A 239 4.87 -4.75 19.66
CA ALA A 239 6.15 -5.23 19.19
C ALA A 239 6.21 -6.77 19.19
N ILE A 240 6.92 -7.33 18.24
CA ILE A 240 7.35 -8.72 18.27
C ILE A 240 8.56 -8.80 19.19
N VAL A 241 8.35 -9.36 20.37
CA VAL A 241 9.38 -9.53 21.41
C VAL A 241 9.81 -11.00 21.50
N PRO A 242 10.94 -11.32 22.14
CA PRO A 242 11.29 -12.71 22.46
C PRO A 242 10.15 -13.41 23.19
N GLY A 243 9.81 -14.62 22.76
CA GLY A 243 8.64 -15.36 23.26
C GLY A 243 7.37 -15.18 22.43
N HIS A 244 7.28 -14.18 21.56
CA HIS A 244 6.19 -14.10 20.58
C HIS A 244 6.29 -15.25 19.56
N PRO A 245 5.18 -15.91 19.16
CA PRO A 245 5.20 -17.06 18.26
C PRO A 245 5.98 -16.85 16.95
N ILE A 246 5.98 -15.64 16.41
CA ILE A 246 6.71 -15.32 15.17
C ILE A 246 8.11 -14.72 15.41
N ALA A 247 8.58 -14.57 16.66
CA ALA A 247 9.92 -14.05 16.93
C ALA A 247 11.04 -14.91 16.30
N PRO A 248 10.95 -16.25 16.25
CA PRO A 248 11.96 -17.09 15.60
C PRO A 248 12.07 -16.85 14.09
N LEU A 249 11.06 -16.20 13.46
CA LEU A 249 11.04 -15.88 12.05
C LEU A 249 11.84 -14.60 11.73
N LEU A 250 12.22 -13.80 12.71
CA LEU A 250 12.93 -12.55 12.46
C LEU A 250 14.31 -12.82 11.82
N PRO A 251 14.65 -12.14 10.71
CA PRO A 251 15.87 -12.40 9.95
C PRO A 251 17.10 -11.70 10.55
N ILE A 252 17.39 -11.96 11.84
CA ILE A 252 18.51 -11.33 12.54
C ILE A 252 19.83 -11.74 11.90
N GLY A 253 20.61 -10.75 11.44
CA GLY A 253 21.91 -10.95 10.79
C GLY A 253 21.84 -11.61 9.41
N ARG A 254 20.66 -11.70 8.79
CA ARG A 254 20.45 -12.30 7.46
C ARG A 254 19.32 -11.61 6.72
N LYS A 255 19.32 -11.71 5.38
CA LYS A 255 18.28 -11.08 4.53
C LYS A 255 16.97 -11.86 4.47
N MET A 256 17.00 -13.17 4.68
CA MET A 256 15.81 -14.03 4.54
C MET A 256 15.89 -15.22 5.51
N THR A 257 14.75 -15.65 6.01
CA THR A 257 14.63 -16.89 6.77
C THR A 257 14.18 -18.03 5.88
N LYS A 258 14.49 -19.26 6.30
CA LYS A 258 13.88 -20.46 5.74
C LYS A 258 12.45 -20.59 6.27
N PRO A 259 11.55 -21.28 5.52
CA PRO A 259 10.25 -21.66 6.07
C PRO A 259 10.40 -22.35 7.42
N THR A 260 9.71 -21.84 8.43
CA THR A 260 9.81 -22.33 9.82
C THR A 260 8.42 -22.58 10.35
N SER A 261 8.19 -23.78 10.90
CA SER A 261 6.91 -24.16 11.52
C SER A 261 6.76 -23.57 12.91
N PHE A 262 5.55 -23.16 13.23
CA PHE A 262 5.13 -22.69 14.56
C PHE A 262 3.63 -22.91 14.73
N THR A 263 3.10 -22.67 15.92
CA THR A 263 1.68 -22.90 16.23
C THR A 263 0.98 -21.58 16.53
N LEU A 264 -0.21 -21.39 15.92
CA LEU A 264 -1.15 -20.32 16.28
C LEU A 264 -2.47 -20.93 16.75
N SER A 265 -3.10 -20.29 17.73
CA SER A 265 -4.48 -20.61 18.13
C SER A 265 -5.45 -19.71 17.36
N ASP A 266 -6.52 -20.28 16.83
CA ASP A 266 -7.61 -19.52 16.24
C ASP A 266 -8.51 -18.88 17.32
N ARG A 267 -9.58 -18.19 16.88
CA ARG A 267 -10.53 -17.52 17.78
C ARG A 267 -11.27 -18.48 18.72
N ASN A 268 -11.34 -19.75 18.36
CA ASN A 268 -11.98 -20.80 19.15
C ASN A 268 -10.99 -21.54 20.06
N GLY A 269 -9.71 -21.12 20.07
CA GLY A 269 -8.65 -21.76 20.83
C GLY A 269 -8.06 -23.03 20.18
N VAL A 270 -8.50 -23.38 18.96
CA VAL A 270 -7.95 -24.53 18.22
C VAL A 270 -6.55 -24.18 17.71
N ARG A 271 -5.59 -25.09 17.97
CA ARG A 271 -4.20 -24.92 17.57
C ARG A 271 -3.99 -25.38 16.14
N HIS A 272 -3.40 -24.51 15.33
CA HIS A 272 -3.06 -24.75 13.92
C HIS A 272 -1.55 -24.71 13.74
N GLU A 273 -1.00 -25.71 13.06
CA GLU A 273 0.37 -25.63 12.59
C GLU A 273 0.44 -24.61 11.44
N CYS A 274 1.35 -23.66 11.58
CA CYS A 274 1.58 -22.59 10.61
C CYS A 274 3.03 -22.62 10.14
N VAL A 275 3.27 -22.09 8.97
CA VAL A 275 4.61 -21.81 8.44
C VAL A 275 4.78 -20.30 8.33
N GLY A 276 5.98 -19.83 8.65
CA GLY A 276 6.37 -18.46 8.47
C GLY A 276 7.70 -18.32 7.74
N GLU A 277 7.79 -17.27 6.95
CA GLU A 277 8.98 -16.86 6.19
C GLU A 277 9.15 -15.37 6.34
N ALA A 278 10.39 -14.88 6.46
CA ALA A 278 10.64 -13.46 6.57
C ALA A 278 11.71 -12.99 5.59
N PHE A 279 11.59 -11.73 5.18
CA PHE A 279 12.51 -11.02 4.31
C PHE A 279 12.78 -9.60 4.83
N ASP A 280 14.05 -9.25 4.99
CA ASP A 280 14.50 -7.91 5.33
C ASP A 280 14.69 -7.08 4.04
N THR A 281 13.86 -6.06 3.87
CA THR A 281 13.96 -5.12 2.74
C THR A 281 15.05 -4.07 2.95
N SER A 282 15.72 -4.04 4.09
CA SER A 282 16.57 -2.98 4.63
C SER A 282 15.82 -1.74 5.16
N TYR A 283 14.53 -1.61 4.89
CA TYR A 283 13.66 -0.57 5.43
C TYR A 283 12.62 -1.13 6.40
N ASN A 284 12.17 -2.34 6.12
CA ASN A 284 11.18 -3.07 6.92
C ASN A 284 11.47 -4.57 6.86
N VAL A 285 11.03 -5.30 7.87
CA VAL A 285 10.96 -6.76 7.82
C VAL A 285 9.55 -7.17 7.42
N LEU A 286 9.44 -7.96 6.36
CA LEU A 286 8.18 -8.56 5.91
C LEU A 286 8.15 -10.00 6.40
N VAL A 287 7.09 -10.40 7.10
CA VAL A 287 6.90 -11.77 7.58
C VAL A 287 5.59 -12.30 7.01
N LEU A 288 5.67 -13.28 6.11
CA LEU A 288 4.51 -14.02 5.62
C LEU A 288 4.27 -15.21 6.55
N ILE A 289 3.03 -15.36 7.00
CA ILE A 289 2.59 -16.53 7.79
C ILE A 289 1.33 -17.14 7.20
N TYR A 290 1.21 -18.47 7.28
CA TYR A 290 0.04 -19.19 6.79
C TYR A 290 -0.10 -20.56 7.46
N PRO A 291 -1.33 -21.09 7.63
CA PRO A 291 -1.55 -22.44 8.13
C PRO A 291 -1.06 -23.48 7.11
N VAL A 292 -0.47 -24.56 7.60
CA VAL A 292 -0.01 -25.71 6.77
C VAL A 292 -1.20 -26.37 6.07
N LYS A 293 -2.29 -26.61 6.80
CA LYS A 293 -3.54 -27.11 6.21
C LYS A 293 -4.28 -25.94 5.58
N ALA A 294 -4.64 -26.07 4.30
CA ALA A 294 -5.52 -25.11 3.66
C ALA A 294 -6.86 -25.11 4.42
N LEU A 295 -7.13 -23.99 5.08
CA LEU A 295 -8.41 -23.78 5.74
C LEU A 295 -9.38 -23.36 4.64
N ALA A 296 -10.30 -24.27 4.29
CA ALA A 296 -11.40 -23.97 3.40
C ALA A 296 -12.28 -22.89 4.05
N THR A 297 -12.73 -21.93 3.25
CA THR A 297 -13.81 -21.03 3.67
C THR A 297 -14.99 -21.92 4.05
N ALA A 298 -15.41 -21.89 5.31
CA ALA A 298 -16.63 -22.58 5.70
C ALA A 298 -17.76 -21.96 4.87
N VAL A 299 -18.29 -22.71 3.92
CA VAL A 299 -19.52 -22.35 3.23
C VAL A 299 -20.60 -22.51 4.29
N LEU A 300 -21.00 -21.41 4.91
CA LEU A 300 -22.21 -21.37 5.71
C LEU A 300 -23.38 -21.63 4.75
N MET A 301 -23.79 -22.89 4.66
CA MET A 301 -25.05 -23.20 4.01
C MET A 301 -26.16 -22.48 4.79
N PRO A 302 -26.98 -21.66 4.14
CA PRO A 302 -28.13 -21.10 4.82
C PRO A 302 -28.96 -22.26 5.37
N ALA A 303 -29.37 -22.17 6.63
CA ALA A 303 -30.31 -23.11 7.21
C ALA A 303 -31.59 -23.12 6.36
N ALA A 304 -31.99 -24.32 5.97
CA ALA A 304 -33.19 -24.56 5.16
C ALA A 304 -34.44 -24.14 5.91
#